data_7bbb297755b21127b52e67900e4b67d2
#
_entry.id   7bbb297755b21127b52e67900e4b67d2
#
_cell.length_a   1.000
_cell.length_b   1.000
_cell.length_c   1.000
_cell.angle_alpha   90.00
_cell.angle_beta   90.00
_cell.angle_gamma   90.00
#
_symmetry.space_group_name_H-M   'P 1'
#
loop_
_entity.id
_entity.type
_entity.pdbx_description
1 polymer ?
#
loop_
_entity_poly.entity_id
_entity_poly.type
_entity_poly.pdbx_seq_one_letter_code
_entity_poly.pdbx_strand_id
1 'polypeptide(L)'
;MQSNAVQSADSALYNVLMESDRLLDPLIGAFDRALRAVFAPARALRPVPGGPGTPDLSEPERRHSAALMRVNHAGEVAAQALYHGQAFAARTGATYDLLEKAAREESDHLAWCETRLAELGSRPSLLNPLWYAGSFALGLIAGSLGDRASLGFVAETERQVEGHLDSHLSSLPARDSRSRAIVEAMQSDEVAHGERALAAGGVELPTPIRTLMRYASGVMTGTAYWV
;
A
#
# COMPACT_ATOMS: atom_id res chain seq x y z
N MET A 1 -8.86 26.78 51.88
CA MET A 1 -9.30 27.18 50.52
C MET A 1 -8.24 27.05 49.45
N GLN A 2 -6.94 27.18 49.73
CA GLN A 2 -5.86 27.03 48.71
C GLN A 2 -5.65 25.61 48.20
N SER A 3 -5.89 24.55 48.99
CA SER A 3 -5.69 23.16 48.61
C SER A 3 -6.58 22.68 47.44
N ASN A 4 -7.82 23.15 47.39
CA ASN A 4 -8.78 22.73 46.34
C ASN A 4 -8.49 23.37 44.97
N ALA A 5 -7.88 24.58 44.95
CA ALA A 5 -7.54 25.28 43.72
C ALA A 5 -6.32 24.65 42.99
N VAL A 6 -5.33 24.19 43.77
CA VAL A 6 -4.13 23.50 43.26
C VAL A 6 -4.53 22.14 42.68
N GLN A 7 -5.35 21.37 43.38
CA GLN A 7 -5.83 20.06 42.94
C GLN A 7 -6.70 20.15 41.66
N SER A 8 -7.47 21.22 41.51
CA SER A 8 -8.26 21.50 40.28
C SER A 8 -7.37 21.87 39.10
N ALA A 9 -6.29 22.63 39.31
CA ALA A 9 -5.36 23.02 38.28
C ALA A 9 -4.53 21.82 37.78
N ASP A 10 -4.07 20.93 38.68
CA ASP A 10 -3.33 19.72 38.34
C ASP A 10 -4.23 18.73 37.55
N SER A 11 -5.50 18.59 37.93
CA SER A 11 -6.44 17.76 37.20
C SER A 11 -6.75 18.30 35.80
N ALA A 12 -6.86 19.62 35.64
CA ALA A 12 -7.08 20.26 34.35
C ALA A 12 -5.85 20.09 33.42
N LEU A 13 -4.66 20.30 33.96
CA LEU A 13 -3.40 20.10 33.22
C LEU A 13 -3.23 18.63 32.81
N TYR A 14 -3.49 17.70 33.74
CA TYR A 14 -3.45 16.26 33.43
C TYR A 14 -4.42 15.89 32.31
N ASN A 15 -5.66 16.38 32.34
CA ASN A 15 -6.65 16.12 31.30
C ASN A 15 -6.22 16.72 29.95
N VAL A 16 -5.65 17.93 29.90
CA VAL A 16 -5.14 18.55 28.67
C VAL A 16 -3.96 17.75 28.12
N LEU A 17 -3.04 17.27 28.94
CA LEU A 17 -1.93 16.44 28.51
C LEU A 17 -2.42 15.09 27.97
N MET A 18 -3.33 14.44 28.68
CA MET A 18 -3.91 13.15 28.22
C MET A 18 -4.76 13.29 26.95
N GLU A 19 -5.38 14.45 26.73
CA GLU A 19 -6.14 14.74 25.50
C GLU A 19 -5.21 15.06 24.34
N SER A 20 -4.08 15.74 24.57
CA SER A 20 -3.04 15.97 23.57
C SER A 20 -2.38 14.67 23.11
N ASP A 21 -2.08 13.76 24.01
CA ASP A 21 -1.49 12.44 23.70
C ASP A 21 -2.45 11.62 22.82
N ARG A 22 -3.77 11.67 23.08
CA ARG A 22 -4.78 10.99 22.26
C ARG A 22 -4.88 11.50 20.83
N LEU A 23 -4.54 12.77 20.58
CA LEU A 23 -4.53 13.36 19.23
C LEU A 23 -3.20 13.18 18.51
N LEU A 24 -2.09 13.16 19.25
CA LEU A 24 -0.75 13.08 18.66
C LEU A 24 -0.35 11.63 18.34
N ASP A 25 -0.71 10.66 19.16
CA ASP A 25 -0.33 9.25 18.95
C ASP A 25 -0.76 8.70 17.59
N PRO A 26 -2.00 8.91 17.09
CA PRO A 26 -2.40 8.46 15.76
C PRO A 26 -1.58 9.15 14.64
N LEU A 27 -1.24 10.43 14.80
CA LEU A 27 -0.45 11.18 13.81
C LEU A 27 1.01 10.70 13.80
N ILE A 28 1.60 10.50 14.98
CA ILE A 28 2.96 9.95 15.12
C ILE A 28 3.00 8.54 14.52
N GLY A 29 2.01 7.70 14.81
CA GLY A 29 1.91 6.37 14.25
C GLY A 29 1.75 6.37 12.73
N ALA A 30 0.95 7.28 12.17
CA ALA A 30 0.80 7.42 10.72
C ALA A 30 2.12 7.88 10.07
N PHE A 31 2.84 8.80 10.70
CA PHE A 31 4.13 9.28 10.22
C PHE A 31 5.22 8.19 10.29
N ASP A 32 5.29 7.42 11.37
CA ASP A 32 6.22 6.28 11.50
C ASP A 32 5.95 5.23 10.41
N ARG A 33 4.67 4.89 10.16
CA ARG A 33 4.29 3.98 9.06
C ARG A 33 4.73 4.52 7.70
N ALA A 34 4.55 5.82 7.44
CA ALA A 34 4.98 6.46 6.21
C ALA A 34 6.50 6.36 6.01
N LEU A 35 7.28 6.68 7.04
CA LEU A 35 8.73 6.58 6.99
C LEU A 35 9.20 5.14 6.74
N ARG A 36 8.57 4.17 7.38
CA ARG A 36 8.90 2.74 7.20
C ARG A 36 8.56 2.27 5.78
N ALA A 37 7.37 2.57 5.29
CA ALA A 37 6.93 2.13 3.96
C ALA A 37 7.79 2.70 2.81
N VAL A 38 8.37 3.90 3.01
CA VAL A 38 9.10 4.61 1.95
C VAL A 38 10.63 4.42 2.06
N PHE A 39 11.17 4.36 3.30
CA PHE A 39 12.61 4.45 3.51
C PHE A 39 13.23 3.26 4.25
N ALA A 40 12.44 2.43 4.94
CA ALA A 40 12.97 1.24 5.57
C ALA A 40 12.92 0.04 4.61
N PRO A 41 13.92 -0.86 4.65
CA PRO A 41 13.84 -2.12 3.92
C PRO A 41 12.58 -2.90 4.33
N ALA A 42 11.79 -3.32 3.35
CA ALA A 42 10.61 -4.13 3.62
C ALA A 42 11.01 -5.52 4.15
N ARG A 43 10.20 -6.06 5.06
CA ARG A 43 10.43 -7.37 5.67
C ARG A 43 9.30 -8.32 5.32
N ALA A 44 9.61 -9.32 4.52
CA ALA A 44 8.66 -10.38 4.21
C ALA A 44 8.54 -11.38 5.38
N LEU A 45 7.32 -11.82 5.61
CA LEU A 45 7.00 -12.97 6.47
C LEU A 45 7.00 -14.28 5.65
N ARG A 46 6.68 -14.19 4.36
CA ARG A 46 6.67 -15.31 3.41
C ARG A 46 7.95 -15.32 2.56
N PRO A 47 8.43 -16.50 2.14
CA PRO A 47 9.59 -16.59 1.25
C PRO A 47 9.31 -15.93 -0.10
N VAL A 48 10.35 -15.40 -0.73
CA VAL A 48 10.24 -14.82 -2.07
C VAL A 48 9.89 -15.92 -3.08
N PRO A 49 8.81 -15.79 -3.87
CA PRO A 49 8.39 -16.79 -4.85
C PRO A 49 9.44 -17.06 -5.93
N GLY A 50 9.36 -18.25 -6.57
CA GLY A 50 10.19 -18.62 -7.71
C GLY A 50 11.59 -19.13 -7.38
N GLY A 51 11.92 -19.35 -6.09
CA GLY A 51 13.22 -19.88 -5.67
C GLY A 51 14.40 -18.93 -5.96
N PRO A 52 15.61 -19.22 -5.47
CA PRO A 52 16.80 -18.42 -5.76
C PRO A 52 17.28 -18.69 -7.19
N GLY A 53 17.74 -17.67 -7.87
CA GLY A 53 18.36 -17.75 -9.18
C GLY A 53 17.98 -16.57 -10.07
N THR A 54 18.97 -16.09 -10.83
CA THR A 54 18.72 -15.06 -11.85
C THR A 54 18.71 -15.79 -13.19
N PRO A 55 17.57 -15.86 -13.90
CA PRO A 55 17.55 -16.36 -15.27
C PRO A 55 18.58 -15.62 -16.15
N ASP A 56 19.15 -16.30 -17.12
CA ASP A 56 20.02 -15.69 -18.12
C ASP A 56 19.20 -14.79 -19.05
N LEU A 57 19.07 -13.53 -18.63
CA LEU A 57 18.35 -12.48 -19.36
C LEU A 57 19.34 -11.63 -20.15
N SER A 58 19.03 -11.37 -21.40
CA SER A 58 19.74 -10.33 -22.16
C SER A 58 19.57 -8.96 -21.46
N GLU A 59 20.48 -8.04 -21.74
CA GLU A 59 20.46 -6.70 -21.12
C GLU A 59 19.13 -5.92 -21.36
N PRO A 60 18.50 -5.97 -22.56
CA PRO A 60 17.19 -5.38 -22.76
C PRO A 60 16.10 -6.06 -21.93
N GLU A 61 16.08 -7.40 -21.85
CA GLU A 61 15.11 -8.15 -21.04
C GLU A 61 15.25 -7.82 -19.56
N ARG A 62 16.49 -7.78 -19.05
CA ARG A 62 16.79 -7.44 -17.66
C ARG A 62 16.30 -6.04 -17.30
N ARG A 63 16.55 -5.03 -18.17
CA ARG A 63 16.06 -3.66 -17.96
C ARG A 63 14.54 -3.58 -17.99
N HIS A 64 13.89 -4.29 -18.89
CA HIS A 64 12.44 -4.33 -18.99
C HIS A 64 11.82 -4.97 -17.74
N SER A 65 12.30 -6.15 -17.32
CA SER A 65 11.85 -6.80 -16.07
C SER A 65 12.04 -5.87 -14.85
N ALA A 66 13.20 -5.19 -14.77
CA ALA A 66 13.46 -4.25 -13.69
C ALA A 66 12.49 -3.06 -13.68
N ALA A 67 12.14 -2.54 -14.86
CA ALA A 67 11.17 -1.46 -14.98
C ALA A 67 9.77 -1.91 -14.53
N LEU A 68 9.30 -3.10 -14.94
CA LEU A 68 8.02 -3.67 -14.50
C LEU A 68 8.00 -3.92 -12.99
N MET A 69 9.06 -4.49 -12.42
CA MET A 69 9.16 -4.71 -10.96
C MET A 69 9.22 -3.40 -10.17
N ARG A 70 9.77 -2.32 -10.74
CA ARG A 70 9.73 -0.99 -10.13
C ARG A 70 8.33 -0.41 -10.12
N VAL A 71 7.57 -0.63 -11.18
CA VAL A 71 6.16 -0.25 -11.24
C VAL A 71 5.37 -0.99 -10.16
N ASN A 72 5.56 -2.31 -10.04
CA ASN A 72 4.90 -3.11 -8.99
C ASN A 72 5.26 -2.57 -7.60
N HIS A 73 6.55 -2.40 -7.31
CA HIS A 73 7.00 -1.83 -6.04
C HIS A 73 6.33 -0.47 -5.72
N ALA A 74 6.24 0.43 -6.71
CA ALA A 74 5.57 1.72 -6.51
C ALA A 74 4.06 1.55 -6.27
N GLY A 75 3.44 0.56 -6.91
CA GLY A 75 2.05 0.14 -6.67
C GLY A 75 1.84 -0.30 -5.22
N GLU A 76 2.72 -1.16 -4.69
CA GLU A 76 2.63 -1.64 -3.30
C GLU A 76 2.83 -0.52 -2.27
N VAL A 77 3.76 0.41 -2.53
CA VAL A 77 3.90 1.63 -1.69
C VAL A 77 2.61 2.44 -1.69
N ALA A 78 1.96 2.58 -2.85
CA ALA A 78 0.70 3.30 -2.99
C ALA A 78 -0.47 2.55 -2.32
N ALA A 79 -0.57 1.23 -2.47
CA ALA A 79 -1.60 0.39 -1.84
C ALA A 79 -1.49 0.45 -0.31
N GLN A 80 -0.28 0.27 0.24
CA GLN A 80 -0.03 0.41 1.67
C GLN A 80 -0.45 1.79 2.21
N ALA A 81 -0.14 2.85 1.46
CA ALA A 81 -0.52 4.22 1.83
C ALA A 81 -2.04 4.42 1.80
N LEU A 82 -2.73 3.88 0.78
CA LEU A 82 -4.20 3.88 0.69
C LEU A 82 -4.81 3.23 1.93
N TYR A 83 -4.37 2.02 2.29
CA TYR A 83 -4.86 1.30 3.45
C TYR A 83 -4.60 2.05 4.76
N HIS A 84 -3.42 2.63 4.93
CA HIS A 84 -3.12 3.45 6.11
C HIS A 84 -4.01 4.69 6.21
N GLY A 85 -4.29 5.37 5.08
CA GLY A 85 -5.19 6.53 5.04
C GLY A 85 -6.64 6.13 5.34
N GLN A 86 -7.12 5.02 4.77
CA GLN A 86 -8.45 4.49 5.03
C GLN A 86 -8.61 4.00 6.47
N ALA A 87 -7.61 3.30 7.02
CA ALA A 87 -7.60 2.85 8.41
C ALA A 87 -7.65 4.03 9.39
N PHE A 88 -6.93 5.12 9.09
CA PHE A 88 -6.96 6.34 9.90
C PHE A 88 -8.36 6.95 10.00
N ALA A 89 -9.19 6.82 8.97
CA ALA A 89 -10.56 7.34 8.91
C ALA A 89 -11.65 6.28 9.19
N ALA A 90 -11.27 5.02 9.44
CA ALA A 90 -12.21 3.93 9.65
C ALA A 90 -13.13 4.18 10.87
N ARG A 91 -14.41 3.90 10.70
CA ARG A 91 -15.44 4.15 11.73
C ARG A 91 -15.66 2.95 12.64
N THR A 92 -15.32 1.74 12.18
CA THR A 92 -15.46 0.50 12.96
C THR A 92 -14.10 -0.17 13.15
N GLY A 93 -13.92 -0.84 14.30
CA GLY A 93 -12.73 -1.64 14.57
C GLY A 93 -12.51 -2.75 13.54
N ALA A 94 -13.60 -3.37 13.07
CA ALA A 94 -13.53 -4.43 12.07
C ALA A 94 -12.94 -3.93 10.72
N THR A 95 -13.36 -2.73 10.26
CA THR A 95 -12.79 -2.12 9.06
C THR A 95 -11.34 -1.73 9.28
N TYR A 96 -11.02 -1.13 10.43
CA TYR A 96 -9.64 -0.81 10.79
C TYR A 96 -8.73 -2.06 10.76
N ASP A 97 -9.14 -3.14 11.42
CA ASP A 97 -8.36 -4.38 11.50
C ASP A 97 -8.15 -5.03 10.12
N LEU A 98 -9.19 -4.98 9.26
CA LEU A 98 -9.10 -5.49 7.89
C LEU A 98 -8.06 -4.70 7.09
N LEU A 99 -8.10 -3.38 7.13
CA LEU A 99 -7.18 -2.49 6.39
C LEU A 99 -5.74 -2.61 6.91
N GLU A 100 -5.55 -2.64 8.24
CA GLU A 100 -4.23 -2.85 8.85
C GLU A 100 -3.66 -4.25 8.52
N LYS A 101 -4.52 -5.26 8.41
CA LYS A 101 -4.11 -6.60 7.98
C LYS A 101 -3.66 -6.58 6.52
N ALA A 102 -4.42 -5.98 5.62
CA ALA A 102 -4.06 -5.83 4.22
C ALA A 102 -2.73 -5.07 4.09
N ALA A 103 -2.58 -3.92 4.74
CA ALA A 103 -1.32 -3.15 4.71
C ALA A 103 -0.09 -3.96 5.19
N ARG A 104 -0.27 -4.90 6.14
CA ARG A 104 0.82 -5.80 6.55
C ARG A 104 1.12 -6.87 5.52
N GLU A 105 0.11 -7.40 4.82
CA GLU A 105 0.29 -8.39 3.75
C GLU A 105 1.05 -7.78 2.57
N GLU A 106 0.83 -6.48 2.25
CA GLU A 106 1.60 -5.75 1.23
C GLU A 106 3.10 -5.62 1.57
N SER A 107 3.49 -5.78 2.83
CA SER A 107 4.91 -5.79 3.20
C SER A 107 5.67 -6.98 2.59
N ASP A 108 5.00 -8.10 2.35
CA ASP A 108 5.58 -9.24 1.64
C ASP A 108 5.84 -8.87 0.17
N HIS A 109 4.86 -8.27 -0.50
CA HIS A 109 4.95 -7.84 -1.89
C HIS A 109 6.07 -6.79 -2.08
N LEU A 110 6.14 -5.80 -1.19
CA LEU A 110 7.23 -4.82 -1.18
C LEU A 110 8.59 -5.50 -1.09
N ALA A 111 8.78 -6.41 -0.13
CA ALA A 111 10.05 -7.10 0.06
C ALA A 111 10.41 -8.01 -1.12
N TRP A 112 9.42 -8.66 -1.75
CA TRP A 112 9.65 -9.46 -2.96
C TRP A 112 10.09 -8.60 -4.13
N CYS A 113 9.42 -7.45 -4.34
CA CYS A 113 9.77 -6.49 -5.37
C CYS A 113 11.16 -5.87 -5.13
N GLU A 114 11.51 -5.48 -3.90
CA GLU A 114 12.84 -4.96 -3.53
C GLU A 114 13.92 -5.99 -3.80
N THR A 115 13.71 -7.25 -3.36
CA THR A 115 14.65 -8.33 -3.59
C THR A 115 14.86 -8.54 -5.09
N ARG A 116 13.79 -8.58 -5.87
CA ARG A 116 13.88 -8.77 -7.32
C ARG A 116 14.55 -7.62 -8.02
N LEU A 117 14.26 -6.38 -7.63
CA LEU A 117 14.95 -5.19 -8.16
C LEU A 117 16.45 -5.25 -7.91
N ALA A 118 16.88 -5.63 -6.70
CA ALA A 118 18.29 -5.80 -6.37
C ALA A 118 18.96 -6.91 -7.22
N GLU A 119 18.29 -8.07 -7.42
CA GLU A 119 18.76 -9.14 -8.29
C GLU A 119 18.93 -8.69 -9.76
N LEU A 120 18.06 -7.80 -10.22
CA LEU A 120 18.11 -7.23 -11.57
C LEU A 120 19.10 -6.04 -11.69
N GLY A 121 19.79 -5.67 -10.62
CA GLY A 121 20.72 -4.54 -10.57
C GLY A 121 20.02 -3.19 -10.69
N SER A 122 18.80 -3.08 -10.15
CA SER A 122 17.95 -1.89 -10.22
C SER A 122 17.53 -1.43 -8.81
N ARG A 123 16.64 -0.46 -8.73
CA ARG A 123 16.21 0.18 -7.49
C ARG A 123 14.73 0.55 -7.54
N PRO A 124 14.08 0.76 -6.37
CA PRO A 124 12.75 1.36 -6.28
C PRO A 124 12.65 2.75 -6.91
N SER A 125 11.43 3.20 -7.19
CA SER A 125 11.18 4.53 -7.74
C SER A 125 11.57 5.63 -6.75
N LEU A 126 12.22 6.68 -7.27
CA LEU A 126 12.54 7.88 -6.48
C LEU A 126 11.30 8.69 -6.10
N LEU A 127 10.18 8.45 -6.79
CA LEU A 127 8.91 9.15 -6.54
C LEU A 127 8.04 8.45 -5.49
N ASN A 128 8.51 7.36 -4.85
CA ASN A 128 7.76 6.66 -3.81
C ASN A 128 7.27 7.58 -2.68
N PRO A 129 8.02 8.59 -2.19
CA PRO A 129 7.48 9.54 -1.20
C PRO A 129 6.25 10.30 -1.70
N LEU A 130 6.23 10.68 -2.98
CA LEU A 130 5.11 11.38 -3.61
C LEU A 130 3.90 10.42 -3.78
N TRP A 131 4.16 9.20 -4.25
CA TRP A 131 3.13 8.17 -4.39
C TRP A 131 2.51 7.83 -3.05
N TYR A 132 3.32 7.65 -2.01
CA TYR A 132 2.81 7.41 -0.66
C TYR A 132 1.92 8.57 -0.17
N ALA A 133 2.41 9.81 -0.22
CA ALA A 133 1.67 10.97 0.27
C ALA A 133 0.34 11.17 -0.46
N GLY A 134 0.33 11.06 -1.80
CA GLY A 134 -0.87 11.18 -2.63
C GLY A 134 -1.88 10.07 -2.35
N SER A 135 -1.41 8.82 -2.26
CA SER A 135 -2.26 7.66 -1.99
C SER A 135 -2.82 7.67 -0.56
N PHE A 136 -2.03 8.08 0.43
CA PHE A 136 -2.53 8.26 1.80
C PHE A 136 -3.67 9.29 1.85
N ALA A 137 -3.51 10.43 1.17
CA ALA A 137 -4.56 11.45 1.11
C ALA A 137 -5.83 10.92 0.43
N LEU A 138 -5.71 10.16 -0.66
CA LEU A 138 -6.84 9.51 -1.33
C LEU A 138 -7.50 8.47 -0.42
N GLY A 139 -6.72 7.67 0.30
CA GLY A 139 -7.21 6.70 1.28
C GLY A 139 -7.98 7.39 2.41
N LEU A 140 -7.45 8.51 2.94
CA LEU A 140 -8.13 9.31 3.96
C LEU A 140 -9.48 9.86 3.45
N ILE A 141 -9.54 10.34 2.22
CA ILE A 141 -10.78 10.80 1.59
C ILE A 141 -11.77 9.63 1.46
N ALA A 142 -11.33 8.50 0.90
CA ALA A 142 -12.19 7.32 0.73
C ALA A 142 -12.73 6.80 2.07
N GLY A 143 -11.89 6.71 3.11
CA GLY A 143 -12.28 6.33 4.46
C GLY A 143 -13.30 7.29 5.09
N SER A 144 -13.14 8.60 4.85
CA SER A 144 -14.06 9.63 5.36
C SER A 144 -15.48 9.52 4.80
N LEU A 145 -15.66 8.90 3.63
CA LEU A 145 -16.97 8.63 3.03
C LEU A 145 -17.74 7.48 3.74
N GLY A 146 -17.07 6.78 4.65
CA GLY A 146 -17.61 5.69 5.46
C GLY A 146 -17.16 4.31 5.01
N ASP A 147 -17.20 3.35 5.94
CA ASP A 147 -16.59 2.02 5.79
C ASP A 147 -17.02 1.27 4.53
N ARG A 148 -18.30 1.33 4.15
CA ARG A 148 -18.78 0.65 2.94
C ARG A 148 -18.18 1.21 1.64
N ALA A 149 -18.06 2.54 1.55
CA ALA A 149 -17.45 3.21 0.41
C ALA A 149 -15.92 2.98 0.41
N SER A 150 -15.30 3.03 1.57
CA SER A 150 -13.88 2.73 1.79
C SER A 150 -13.54 1.31 1.33
N LEU A 151 -14.29 0.31 1.76
CA LEU A 151 -14.09 -1.09 1.35
C LEU A 151 -14.37 -1.30 -0.15
N GLY A 152 -15.33 -0.56 -0.71
CA GLY A 152 -15.57 -0.54 -2.16
C GLY A 152 -14.40 0.06 -2.94
N PHE A 153 -13.72 1.05 -2.36
CA PHE A 153 -12.51 1.63 -2.94
C PHE A 153 -11.35 0.61 -2.92
N VAL A 154 -11.18 -0.16 -1.83
CA VAL A 154 -10.24 -1.29 -1.78
C VAL A 154 -10.53 -2.27 -2.90
N ALA A 155 -11.76 -2.80 -2.96
CA ALA A 155 -12.11 -3.81 -3.97
C ALA A 155 -11.87 -3.34 -5.42
N GLU A 156 -12.13 -2.07 -5.72
CA GLU A 156 -11.83 -1.52 -7.06
C GLU A 156 -10.33 -1.32 -7.28
N THR A 157 -9.56 -0.95 -6.25
CA THR A 157 -8.09 -0.85 -6.33
C THR A 157 -7.52 -2.21 -6.69
N GLU A 158 -7.88 -3.27 -5.96
CA GLU A 158 -7.34 -4.61 -6.19
C GLU A 158 -7.74 -5.17 -7.56
N ARG A 159 -8.95 -4.90 -8.00
CA ARG A 159 -9.38 -5.28 -9.36
C ARG A 159 -8.55 -4.60 -10.45
N GLN A 160 -8.12 -3.34 -10.24
CA GLN A 160 -7.26 -2.63 -11.18
C GLN A 160 -5.82 -3.13 -11.11
N VAL A 161 -5.32 -3.45 -9.90
CA VAL A 161 -3.98 -4.04 -9.70
C VAL A 161 -3.92 -5.43 -10.31
N GLU A 162 -4.91 -6.30 -10.10
CA GLU A 162 -5.01 -7.61 -10.75
C GLU A 162 -4.87 -7.50 -12.28
N GLY A 163 -5.65 -6.62 -12.92
CA GLY A 163 -5.58 -6.40 -14.37
C GLY A 163 -4.23 -5.83 -14.82
N HIS A 164 -3.58 -5.04 -13.98
CA HIS A 164 -2.25 -4.51 -14.24
C HIS A 164 -1.18 -5.62 -14.15
N LEU A 165 -1.22 -6.46 -13.12
CA LEU A 165 -0.32 -7.60 -12.96
C LEU A 165 -0.47 -8.61 -14.10
N ASP A 166 -1.69 -8.86 -14.59
CA ASP A 166 -1.94 -9.68 -15.78
C ASP A 166 -1.23 -9.11 -17.03
N SER A 167 -1.29 -7.78 -17.22
CA SER A 167 -0.56 -7.13 -18.30
C SER A 167 0.96 -7.28 -18.17
N HIS A 168 1.49 -7.25 -16.93
CA HIS A 168 2.90 -7.48 -16.65
C HIS A 168 3.30 -8.93 -16.94
N LEU A 169 2.48 -9.92 -16.55
CA LEU A 169 2.71 -11.33 -16.90
C LEU A 169 2.76 -11.56 -18.42
N SER A 170 1.95 -10.83 -19.16
CA SER A 170 1.96 -10.87 -20.63
C SER A 170 3.20 -10.20 -21.24
N SER A 171 3.79 -9.21 -20.57
CA SER A 171 4.92 -8.40 -21.05
C SER A 171 6.28 -8.91 -20.58
N LEU A 172 6.35 -9.59 -19.42
CA LEU A 172 7.59 -10.14 -18.88
C LEU A 172 8.21 -11.18 -19.84
N PRO A 173 9.54 -11.18 -20.01
CA PRO A 173 10.23 -12.20 -20.80
C PRO A 173 9.84 -13.61 -20.33
N ALA A 174 9.58 -14.51 -21.29
CA ALA A 174 9.13 -15.89 -20.96
C ALA A 174 10.13 -16.64 -20.08
N ARG A 175 11.42 -16.34 -20.21
CA ARG A 175 12.50 -16.95 -19.42
C ARG A 175 12.69 -16.31 -18.04
N ASP A 176 12.04 -15.17 -17.73
CA ASP A 176 12.09 -14.56 -16.42
C ASP A 176 11.13 -15.21 -15.44
N SER A 177 11.37 -16.50 -15.17
CA SER A 177 10.53 -17.29 -14.27
C SER A 177 10.45 -16.71 -12.86
N ARG A 178 11.50 -16.02 -12.40
CA ARG A 178 11.57 -15.43 -11.07
C ARG A 178 10.60 -14.25 -10.93
N SER A 179 10.65 -13.27 -11.84
CA SER A 179 9.70 -12.14 -11.83
C SER A 179 8.27 -12.61 -12.04
N ARG A 180 8.06 -13.57 -12.95
CA ARG A 180 6.73 -14.16 -13.20
C ARG A 180 6.13 -14.78 -11.95
N ALA A 181 6.89 -15.62 -11.23
CA ALA A 181 6.42 -16.26 -10.00
C ALA A 181 6.06 -15.24 -8.90
N ILE A 182 6.82 -14.13 -8.79
CA ILE A 182 6.49 -13.06 -7.85
C ILE A 182 5.16 -12.40 -8.25
N VAL A 183 5.00 -12.01 -9.51
CA VAL A 183 3.78 -11.34 -10.01
C VAL A 183 2.56 -12.25 -9.92
N GLU A 184 2.69 -13.55 -10.20
CA GLU A 184 1.62 -14.55 -10.06
C GLU A 184 1.17 -14.69 -8.59
N ALA A 185 2.12 -14.69 -7.64
CA ALA A 185 1.79 -14.76 -6.22
C ALA A 185 1.10 -13.47 -5.74
N MET A 186 1.59 -12.30 -6.14
CA MET A 186 0.93 -11.01 -5.86
C MET A 186 -0.49 -11.01 -6.41
N GLN A 187 -0.69 -11.35 -7.68
CA GLN A 187 -2.01 -11.37 -8.32
C GLN A 187 -3.02 -12.25 -7.56
N SER A 188 -2.57 -13.42 -7.08
CA SER A 188 -3.44 -14.31 -6.27
C SER A 188 -3.86 -13.64 -4.95
N ASP A 189 -2.96 -12.91 -4.32
CA ASP A 189 -3.25 -12.21 -3.06
C ASP A 189 -4.19 -11.03 -3.29
N GLU A 190 -4.04 -10.26 -4.38
CA GLU A 190 -4.90 -9.10 -4.71
C GLU A 190 -6.35 -9.52 -4.97
N VAL A 191 -6.55 -10.65 -5.67
CA VAL A 191 -7.90 -11.22 -5.82
C VAL A 191 -8.53 -11.49 -4.45
N ALA A 192 -7.77 -12.11 -3.54
CA ALA A 192 -8.26 -12.41 -2.20
C ALA A 192 -8.50 -11.14 -1.34
N HIS A 193 -7.70 -10.06 -1.54
CA HIS A 193 -7.92 -8.77 -0.88
C HIS A 193 -9.24 -8.14 -1.35
N GLY A 194 -9.48 -8.09 -2.66
CA GLY A 194 -10.70 -7.57 -3.25
C GLY A 194 -11.96 -8.32 -2.78
N GLU A 195 -11.91 -9.67 -2.78
CA GLU A 195 -13.00 -10.51 -2.30
C GLU A 195 -13.31 -10.29 -0.81
N ARG A 196 -12.28 -10.19 0.03
CA ARG A 196 -12.44 -9.89 1.47
C ARG A 196 -13.08 -8.52 1.70
N ALA A 197 -12.70 -7.51 0.94
CA ALA A 197 -13.26 -6.17 1.05
C ALA A 197 -14.77 -6.15 0.67
N LEU A 198 -15.16 -6.87 -0.39
CA LEU A 198 -16.57 -7.01 -0.79
C LEU A 198 -17.36 -7.81 0.25
N ALA A 199 -16.82 -8.92 0.74
CA ALA A 199 -17.46 -9.75 1.77
C ALA A 199 -17.66 -8.98 3.09
N ALA A 200 -16.78 -8.03 3.41
CA ALA A 200 -16.90 -7.13 4.55
C ALA A 200 -17.91 -5.98 4.35
N GLY A 201 -18.61 -5.94 3.22
CA GLY A 201 -19.68 -4.99 2.94
C GLY A 201 -19.29 -3.81 2.03
N GLY A 202 -18.16 -3.92 1.33
CA GLY A 202 -17.76 -2.98 0.30
C GLY A 202 -18.83 -2.84 -0.79
N VAL A 203 -19.05 -1.63 -1.27
CA VAL A 203 -20.02 -1.34 -2.33
C VAL A 203 -19.32 -1.00 -3.63
N GLU A 204 -19.92 -1.39 -4.76
CA GLU A 204 -19.36 -1.04 -6.06
C GLU A 204 -19.31 0.49 -6.25
N LEU A 205 -18.16 0.99 -6.70
CA LEU A 205 -17.98 2.42 -6.95
C LEU A 205 -18.63 2.85 -8.27
N PRO A 206 -19.14 4.09 -8.35
CA PRO A 206 -19.64 4.66 -9.59
C PRO A 206 -18.56 4.67 -10.69
N THR A 207 -18.98 4.43 -11.94
CA THR A 207 -18.08 4.41 -13.10
C THR A 207 -17.15 5.62 -13.22
N PRO A 208 -17.57 6.87 -12.97
CA PRO A 208 -16.66 8.02 -13.03
C PRO A 208 -15.50 7.92 -12.03
N ILE A 209 -15.75 7.40 -10.82
CA ILE A 209 -14.72 7.23 -9.79
C ILE A 209 -13.73 6.13 -10.24
N ARG A 210 -14.23 4.99 -10.70
CA ARG A 210 -13.38 3.90 -11.24
C ARG A 210 -12.51 4.38 -12.40
N THR A 211 -13.05 5.22 -13.26
CA THR A 211 -12.30 5.80 -14.39
C THR A 211 -11.20 6.75 -13.89
N LEU A 212 -11.51 7.62 -12.92
CA LEU A 212 -10.52 8.53 -12.33
C LEU A 212 -9.37 7.75 -11.65
N MET A 213 -9.69 6.69 -10.90
CA MET A 213 -8.69 5.81 -10.28
C MET A 213 -7.75 5.22 -11.34
N ARG A 214 -8.30 4.74 -12.46
CA ARG A 214 -7.51 4.19 -13.57
C ARG A 214 -6.58 5.23 -14.19
N TYR A 215 -7.02 6.47 -14.37
CA TYR A 215 -6.16 7.54 -14.88
C TYR A 215 -5.04 7.88 -13.89
N ALA A 216 -5.34 8.01 -12.60
CA ALA A 216 -4.34 8.28 -11.56
C ALA A 216 -3.30 7.14 -11.49
N SER A 217 -3.74 5.88 -11.51
CA SER A 217 -2.88 4.71 -11.58
C SER A 217 -2.01 4.74 -12.85
N GLY A 218 -2.57 5.06 -14.02
CA GLY A 218 -1.83 5.16 -15.27
C GLY A 218 -0.72 6.20 -15.26
N VAL A 219 -0.91 7.33 -14.57
CA VAL A 219 0.15 8.34 -14.37
C VAL A 219 1.28 7.79 -13.50
N MET A 220 0.93 7.12 -12.39
CA MET A 220 1.92 6.53 -11.49
C MET A 220 2.72 5.43 -12.19
N THR A 221 2.05 4.47 -12.81
CA THR A 221 2.70 3.31 -13.46
C THR A 221 3.57 3.74 -14.64
N GLY A 222 3.06 4.66 -15.49
CA GLY A 222 3.82 5.21 -16.61
C GLY A 222 5.08 5.96 -16.18
N THR A 223 5.02 6.65 -15.04
CA THR A 223 6.17 7.39 -14.51
C THR A 223 7.16 6.46 -13.80
N ALA A 224 6.67 5.55 -12.94
CA ALA A 224 7.52 4.61 -12.19
C ALA A 224 8.30 3.65 -13.09
N TYR A 225 7.84 3.40 -14.32
CA TYR A 225 8.57 2.59 -15.30
C TYR A 225 9.96 3.19 -15.61
N TRP A 226 10.09 4.51 -15.58
CA TRP A 226 11.32 5.22 -15.99
C TRP A 226 12.16 5.77 -14.82
N VAL A 227 11.51 6.05 -13.67
CA VAL A 227 12.17 6.79 -12.56
C VAL A 227 12.24 6.00 -11.27
#